data_f6a9067b0b37dd12e08eb6b2c2793d0b
#
_entry.id   f6a9067b0b37dd12e08eb6b2c2793d0b
#
_cell.length_a   1.000
_cell.length_b   1.000
_cell.length_c   1.000
_cell.angle_alpha   90.00
_cell.angle_beta   90.00
_cell.angle_gamma   90.00
#
_symmetry.space_group_name_H-M   'P 1'
#
loop_
_entity.id
_entity.type
_entity.pdbx_description
1 polymer ?
#
loop_
_entity_poly.entity_id
_entity_poly.type
_entity_poly.pdbx_seq_one_letter_code
_entity_poly.pdbx_strand_id
1 'polypeptide(L)'
;MPAFEAAGAKLYVLSYDEVDALADFKKAHGTTFAMLSDPDSEIIREFGILNTTIAEDDHPWYGIPYPGVYVTDSDGIILEKFFENNFTVRPGPEQLLAALKGEQVDLIKKNGDDEQVKVEVAFEGDTLPAGITRQIVARFSVPEGMHLYGQPVPEGLVPASIQLDEELEGIVSYTPVGPK
;
A
#
# COMPACT_ATOMS: atom_id res chain seq x y z
N MET A 1 -9.43 13.70 -2.53
CA MET A 1 -9.23 14.84 -1.62
C MET A 1 -10.46 15.12 -0.72
N PRO A 2 -11.72 15.21 -1.20
CA PRO A 2 -12.86 15.55 -0.32
C PRO A 2 -13.03 14.65 0.90
N ALA A 3 -12.74 13.35 0.77
CA ALA A 3 -12.87 12.40 1.88
C ALA A 3 -11.84 12.66 3.00
N PHE A 4 -10.60 13.03 2.65
CA PHE A 4 -9.57 13.39 3.62
C PHE A 4 -9.89 14.71 4.32
N GLU A 5 -10.38 15.70 3.58
CA GLU A 5 -10.83 16.98 4.14
C GLU A 5 -12.01 16.78 5.09
N ALA A 6 -12.98 15.94 4.73
CA ALA A 6 -14.11 15.58 5.58
C ALA A 6 -13.67 14.82 6.86
N ALA A 7 -12.57 14.07 6.78
CA ALA A 7 -11.94 13.42 7.94
C ALA A 7 -11.07 14.37 8.78
N GLY A 8 -10.95 15.65 8.39
CA GLY A 8 -10.08 16.62 9.05
C GLY A 8 -8.58 16.38 8.82
N ALA A 9 -8.23 15.52 7.87
CA ALA A 9 -6.86 15.19 7.57
C ALA A 9 -6.18 16.22 6.67
N LYS A 10 -4.89 16.44 6.89
CA LYS A 10 -4.02 17.24 6.02
C LYS A 10 -3.06 16.31 5.31
N LEU A 11 -2.93 16.46 4.00
CA LEU A 11 -1.99 15.69 3.19
C LEU A 11 -0.75 16.54 2.89
N TYR A 12 0.41 15.93 3.13
CA TYR A 12 1.72 16.47 2.77
C TYR A 12 2.44 15.45 1.89
N VAL A 13 3.13 15.93 0.87
CA VAL A 13 4.05 15.10 0.06
C VAL A 13 5.45 15.65 0.27
N LEU A 14 6.39 14.78 0.60
CA LEU A 14 7.81 15.08 0.69
C LEU A 14 8.51 14.52 -0.55
N SER A 15 9.33 15.35 -1.20
CA SER A 15 10.14 14.96 -2.35
C SER A 15 11.52 15.59 -2.26
N TYR A 16 12.51 14.94 -2.86
CA TYR A 16 13.86 15.48 -3.05
C TYR A 16 13.97 16.48 -4.21
N ASP A 17 12.85 16.74 -4.90
CA ASP A 17 12.82 17.70 -6.00
C ASP A 17 12.90 19.14 -5.48
N GLU A 18 13.44 20.03 -6.33
CA GLU A 18 13.52 21.45 -6.08
C GLU A 18 12.12 22.11 -6.00
N VAL A 19 12.03 23.20 -5.25
CA VAL A 19 10.77 23.95 -5.06
C VAL A 19 10.08 24.31 -6.37
N ASP A 20 10.87 24.76 -7.36
CA ASP A 20 10.34 25.19 -8.66
C ASP A 20 9.75 23.99 -9.43
N ALA A 21 10.40 22.82 -9.38
CA ALA A 21 9.90 21.60 -10.00
C ALA A 21 8.56 21.15 -9.36
N LEU A 22 8.46 21.23 -8.03
CA LEU A 22 7.23 20.92 -7.31
C LEU A 22 6.11 21.93 -7.60
N ALA A 23 6.45 23.23 -7.77
CA ALA A 23 5.49 24.27 -8.14
C ALA A 23 4.93 24.02 -9.55
N ASP A 24 5.79 23.68 -10.52
CA ASP A 24 5.39 23.35 -11.88
C ASP A 24 4.53 22.07 -11.92
N PHE A 25 4.91 21.04 -11.19
CA PHE A 25 4.10 19.84 -11.04
C PHE A 25 2.71 20.16 -10.47
N LYS A 26 2.67 20.93 -9.39
CA LYS A 26 1.42 21.34 -8.74
C LYS A 26 0.50 22.09 -9.71
N LYS A 27 1.06 22.99 -10.49
CA LYS A 27 0.33 23.76 -11.53
C LYS A 27 -0.18 22.86 -12.65
N ALA A 28 0.68 21.97 -13.16
CA ALA A 28 0.35 21.07 -14.27
C ALA A 28 -0.77 20.07 -13.92
N HIS A 29 -0.80 19.59 -12.68
CA HIS A 29 -1.73 18.57 -12.22
C HIS A 29 -2.88 19.09 -11.34
N GLY A 30 -2.93 20.39 -11.05
CA GLY A 30 -3.98 21.00 -10.24
C GLY A 30 -4.04 20.47 -8.80
N THR A 31 -2.89 20.06 -8.23
CA THR A 31 -2.85 19.49 -6.87
C THR A 31 -3.10 20.58 -5.82
N THR A 32 -3.90 20.25 -4.80
CA THR A 32 -4.29 21.22 -3.75
C THR A 32 -3.55 21.01 -2.43
N PHE A 33 -2.92 19.86 -2.23
CA PHE A 33 -2.14 19.56 -1.03
C PHE A 33 -0.77 20.24 -1.02
N ALA A 34 -0.15 20.28 0.18
CA ALA A 34 1.19 20.81 0.35
C ALA A 34 2.25 19.83 -0.19
N MET A 35 3.20 20.35 -0.94
CA MET A 35 4.38 19.63 -1.40
C MET A 35 5.61 20.27 -0.75
N LEU A 36 6.44 19.45 -0.12
CA LEU A 36 7.63 19.83 0.62
C LEU A 36 8.87 19.39 -0.17
N SER A 37 9.81 20.31 -0.33
CA SER A 37 11.07 20.09 -1.04
C SER A 37 12.18 19.77 -0.05
N ASP A 38 12.94 18.73 -0.32
CA ASP A 38 14.09 18.26 0.45
C ASP A 38 15.23 17.87 -0.50
N PRO A 39 15.79 18.84 -1.29
CA PRO A 39 16.72 18.53 -2.38
C PRO A 39 18.01 17.88 -1.91
N ASP A 40 18.44 18.17 -0.69
CA ASP A 40 19.61 17.54 -0.07
C ASP A 40 19.28 16.21 0.65
N SER A 41 18.03 15.81 0.63
CA SER A 41 17.49 14.60 1.29
C SER A 41 17.82 14.53 2.81
N GLU A 42 17.90 15.67 3.49
CA GLU A 42 18.19 15.74 4.91
C GLU A 42 17.05 15.13 5.73
N ILE A 43 15.82 15.57 5.47
CA ILE A 43 14.61 15.05 6.14
C ILE A 43 14.37 13.59 5.78
N ILE A 44 14.57 13.22 4.51
CA ILE A 44 14.48 11.83 4.02
C ILE A 44 15.44 10.92 4.81
N ARG A 45 16.66 11.38 5.10
CA ARG A 45 17.63 10.63 5.92
C ARG A 45 17.22 10.57 7.40
N GLU A 46 16.72 11.67 7.96
CA GLU A 46 16.25 11.69 9.35
C GLU A 46 15.09 10.73 9.58
N PHE A 47 14.18 10.60 8.61
CA PHE A 47 13.12 9.60 8.64
C PHE A 47 13.58 8.17 8.37
N GLY A 48 14.86 7.97 7.97
CA GLY A 48 15.42 6.65 7.66
C GLY A 48 14.83 6.00 6.41
N ILE A 49 14.33 6.79 5.48
CA ILE A 49 13.66 6.32 4.26
C ILE A 49 14.45 6.57 2.98
N LEU A 50 15.70 7.00 3.06
CA LEU A 50 16.56 7.13 1.89
C LEU A 50 16.70 5.77 1.19
N ASN A 51 16.51 5.75 -0.12
CA ASN A 51 16.70 4.54 -0.92
C ASN A 51 18.18 4.17 -1.03
N THR A 52 18.62 3.25 -0.19
CA THR A 52 20.00 2.78 -0.11
C THR A 52 20.41 1.80 -1.21
N THR A 53 19.49 1.43 -2.11
CA THR A 53 19.82 0.61 -3.28
C THR A 53 20.41 1.44 -4.42
N ILE A 54 20.34 2.77 -4.32
CA ILE A 54 20.92 3.71 -5.30
C ILE A 54 22.22 4.25 -4.71
N ALA A 55 23.31 4.02 -5.41
CA ALA A 55 24.63 4.46 -4.97
C ALA A 55 24.78 5.99 -5.03
N GLU A 56 25.67 6.52 -4.18
CA GLU A 56 25.95 7.96 -4.08
C GLU A 56 26.71 8.53 -5.29
N ASP A 57 27.35 7.66 -6.05
CA ASP A 57 28.19 7.99 -7.19
C ASP A 57 27.38 8.30 -8.45
N ASP A 58 27.14 9.58 -8.71
CA ASP A 58 26.62 10.14 -9.97
C ASP A 58 25.27 9.58 -10.48
N HIS A 59 24.52 8.83 -9.69
CA HIS A 59 23.23 8.34 -10.14
C HIS A 59 22.19 9.46 -10.08
N PRO A 60 21.47 9.78 -11.18
CA PRO A 60 20.53 10.91 -11.23
C PRO A 60 19.35 10.79 -10.26
N TRP A 61 19.12 9.61 -9.66
CA TRP A 61 18.08 9.36 -8.67
C TRP A 61 18.63 9.21 -7.25
N TYR A 62 19.92 9.50 -7.02
CA TYR A 62 20.44 9.51 -5.67
C TYR A 62 19.72 10.58 -4.83
N GLY A 63 19.35 10.21 -3.63
CA GLY A 63 18.55 11.08 -2.76
C GLY A 63 17.04 10.72 -2.70
N ILE A 64 16.55 9.94 -3.68
CA ILE A 64 15.15 9.50 -3.70
C ILE A 64 14.81 8.67 -2.45
N PRO A 65 13.65 8.90 -1.80
CA PRO A 65 13.23 8.05 -0.69
C PRO A 65 12.64 6.71 -1.17
N TYR A 66 12.62 5.73 -0.28
CA TYR A 66 11.68 4.62 -0.43
C TYR A 66 10.26 5.19 -0.40
N PRO A 67 9.40 4.79 -1.36
CA PRO A 67 8.04 5.29 -1.41
C PRO A 67 7.21 4.69 -0.27
N GLY A 68 6.52 5.54 0.46
CA GLY A 68 5.66 5.12 1.56
C GLY A 68 4.81 6.25 2.09
N VAL A 69 4.00 5.93 3.09
CA VAL A 69 3.10 6.88 3.76
C VAL A 69 3.19 6.69 5.26
N TYR A 70 3.33 7.79 5.99
CA TYR A 70 3.09 7.86 7.42
C TYR A 70 1.73 8.48 7.67
N VAL A 71 0.95 7.87 8.54
CA VAL A 71 -0.28 8.45 9.09
C VAL A 71 0.01 8.85 10.52
N THR A 72 -0.25 10.12 10.86
CA THR A 72 -0.01 10.65 12.22
C THR A 72 -1.30 11.24 12.80
N ASP A 73 -1.34 11.35 14.11
CA ASP A 73 -2.32 12.18 14.80
C ASP A 73 -1.95 13.68 14.74
N SER A 74 -2.74 14.52 15.42
CA SER A 74 -2.52 15.97 15.50
C SER A 74 -1.27 16.37 16.27
N ASP A 75 -0.74 15.49 17.12
CA ASP A 75 0.46 15.71 17.92
C ASP A 75 1.73 15.22 17.20
N GLY A 76 1.58 14.66 15.99
CA GLY A 76 2.66 14.16 15.16
C GLY A 76 3.09 12.73 15.53
N ILE A 77 2.31 12.04 16.36
CA ILE A 77 2.58 10.63 16.68
C ILE A 77 2.16 9.75 15.52
N ILE A 78 3.05 8.87 15.09
CA ILE A 78 2.79 7.94 13.99
C ILE A 78 1.78 6.89 14.46
N LEU A 79 0.63 6.87 13.80
CA LEU A 79 -0.44 5.89 14.01
C LEU A 79 -0.19 4.65 13.15
N GLU A 80 0.22 4.85 11.89
CA GLU A 80 0.43 3.75 10.95
C GLU A 80 1.52 4.11 9.93
N LYS A 81 2.18 3.08 9.36
CA LYS A 81 3.20 3.18 8.33
C LYS A 81 2.90 2.22 7.19
N PHE A 82 2.88 2.74 5.98
CA PHE A 82 2.69 1.97 4.76
C PHE A 82 3.95 2.04 3.90
N PHE A 83 4.84 1.06 4.08
CA PHE A 83 6.06 0.90 3.29
C PHE A 83 6.15 -0.54 2.82
N GLU A 84 6.07 -0.73 1.53
CA GLU A 84 6.09 -2.06 0.91
C GLU A 84 7.44 -2.33 0.23
N ASN A 85 7.88 -3.60 0.27
CA ASN A 85 9.10 -4.01 -0.43
C ASN A 85 8.97 -3.83 -1.95
N ASN A 86 7.75 -3.91 -2.48
CA ASN A 86 7.47 -3.61 -3.87
C ASN A 86 7.12 -2.12 -4.01
N PHE A 87 8.02 -1.37 -4.64
CA PHE A 87 7.88 0.07 -4.82
C PHE A 87 6.67 0.50 -5.67
N THR A 88 6.01 -0.42 -6.36
CA THR A 88 4.78 -0.14 -7.14
C THR A 88 3.50 -0.24 -6.31
N VAL A 89 3.56 -0.89 -5.14
CA VAL A 89 2.41 -1.02 -4.23
C VAL A 89 2.23 0.26 -3.43
N ARG A 90 1.00 0.72 -3.35
CA ARG A 90 0.62 1.91 -2.57
C ARG A 90 -0.64 1.63 -1.75
N PRO A 91 -0.75 2.20 -0.54
CA PRO A 91 -2.00 2.13 0.20
C PRO A 91 -3.12 2.84 -0.56
N GLY A 92 -4.33 2.30 -0.49
CA GLY A 92 -5.52 2.94 -0.99
C GLY A 92 -5.98 4.10 -0.09
N PRO A 93 -6.81 5.02 -0.62
CA PRO A 93 -7.40 6.08 0.18
C PRO A 93 -8.18 5.55 1.39
N GLU A 94 -8.85 4.42 1.24
CA GLU A 94 -9.65 3.77 2.27
C GLU A 94 -8.77 3.26 3.42
N GLN A 95 -7.60 2.66 3.14
CA GLN A 95 -6.63 2.26 4.17
C GLN A 95 -6.13 3.47 4.96
N LEU A 96 -5.78 4.54 4.27
CA LEU A 96 -5.28 5.74 4.92
C LEU A 96 -6.35 6.39 5.81
N LEU A 97 -7.61 6.41 5.34
CA LEU A 97 -8.74 6.93 6.12
C LEU A 97 -9.08 6.05 7.33
N ALA A 98 -8.99 4.72 7.18
CA ALA A 98 -9.17 3.79 8.29
C ALA A 98 -8.06 3.96 9.33
N ALA A 99 -6.81 4.07 8.91
CA ALA A 99 -5.67 4.29 9.80
C ALA A 99 -5.81 5.60 10.62
N LEU A 100 -6.32 6.68 10.00
CA LEU A 100 -6.61 7.94 10.70
C LEU A 100 -7.63 7.79 11.83
N LYS A 101 -8.55 6.83 11.71
CA LYS A 101 -9.60 6.56 12.70
C LYS A 101 -9.22 5.47 13.69
N GLY A 102 -8.06 4.82 13.51
CA GLY A 102 -7.68 3.61 14.25
C GLY A 102 -8.55 2.40 13.91
N GLU A 103 -9.18 2.42 12.73
CA GLU A 103 -10.03 1.35 12.20
C GLU A 103 -9.23 0.48 11.23
N GLN A 104 -9.62 -0.78 11.11
CA GLN A 104 -9.16 -1.61 10.00
C GLN A 104 -10.10 -1.43 8.81
N VAL A 105 -9.58 -1.57 7.59
CA VAL A 105 -10.42 -1.55 6.39
C VAL A 105 -11.46 -2.66 6.50
N ASP A 106 -12.73 -2.29 6.36
CA ASP A 106 -13.81 -3.28 6.32
C ASP A 106 -13.61 -4.21 5.12
N LEU A 107 -13.42 -5.47 5.42
CA LEU A 107 -13.27 -6.50 4.40
C LEU A 107 -14.61 -6.73 3.71
N ILE A 108 -14.65 -6.64 2.39
CA ILE A 108 -15.81 -7.09 1.63
C ILE A 108 -15.90 -8.61 1.83
N LYS A 109 -16.83 -9.03 2.68
CA LYS A 109 -17.03 -10.43 3.01
C LYS A 109 -17.71 -11.13 1.83
N LYS A 110 -16.96 -11.92 1.08
CA LYS A 110 -17.52 -12.95 0.23
C LYS A 110 -17.39 -14.28 0.97
N ASN A 111 -18.47 -14.71 1.60
CA ASN A 111 -18.51 -16.00 2.30
C ASN A 111 -18.47 -17.12 1.27
N GLY A 112 -17.42 -17.92 1.27
CA GLY A 112 -17.46 -19.25 0.69
C GLY A 112 -18.25 -20.18 1.64
N ASP A 113 -19.20 -20.92 1.13
CA ASP A 113 -20.10 -21.80 1.88
C ASP A 113 -19.45 -23.12 2.40
N ASP A 114 -18.14 -23.11 2.67
CA ASP A 114 -17.53 -24.27 3.31
C ASP A 114 -17.59 -24.08 4.84
N GLU A 115 -18.35 -24.94 5.51
CA GLU A 115 -18.58 -24.85 6.97
C GLU A 115 -17.30 -25.02 7.81
N GLN A 116 -16.18 -25.39 7.18
CA GLN A 116 -14.94 -25.73 7.89
C GLN A 116 -13.89 -24.62 7.89
N VAL A 117 -13.72 -23.88 6.80
CA VAL A 117 -12.76 -22.78 6.70
C VAL A 117 -13.47 -21.51 6.25
N LYS A 118 -13.44 -20.48 7.09
CA LYS A 118 -13.96 -19.16 6.68
C LYS A 118 -12.90 -18.39 5.92
N VAL A 119 -13.26 -17.89 4.75
CA VAL A 119 -12.40 -17.04 3.93
C VAL A 119 -13.00 -15.65 3.84
N GLU A 120 -12.24 -14.65 4.29
CA GLU A 120 -12.57 -13.24 4.13
C GLU A 120 -11.61 -12.65 3.10
N VAL A 121 -12.13 -12.04 2.05
CA VAL A 121 -11.32 -11.38 1.02
C VAL A 121 -11.53 -9.88 1.13
N ALA A 122 -10.44 -9.16 1.28
CA ALA A 122 -10.41 -7.72 1.28
C ALA A 122 -9.81 -7.21 -0.02
N PHE A 123 -10.49 -6.28 -0.62
CA PHE A 123 -9.97 -5.43 -1.68
C PHE A 123 -10.22 -3.98 -1.31
N GLU A 124 -9.23 -3.13 -1.51
CA GLU A 124 -9.34 -1.73 -1.18
C GLU A 124 -10.04 -0.93 -2.25
N GLY A 125 -11.21 -0.41 -1.89
CA GLY A 125 -12.06 0.37 -2.78
C GLY A 125 -12.88 -0.50 -3.73
N ASP A 126 -13.68 0.16 -4.52
CA ASP A 126 -14.60 -0.45 -5.49
C ASP A 126 -14.06 -0.41 -6.94
N THR A 127 -12.88 0.20 -7.13
CA THR A 127 -12.26 0.38 -8.45
C THR A 127 -10.75 0.10 -8.42
N LEU A 128 -10.24 -0.47 -9.50
CA LEU A 128 -8.82 -0.67 -9.75
C LEU A 128 -8.37 0.28 -10.87
N PRO A 129 -7.74 1.41 -10.55
CA PRO A 129 -7.23 2.31 -11.58
C PRO A 129 -6.12 1.67 -12.42
N ALA A 130 -6.10 1.97 -13.72
CA ALA A 130 -5.06 1.47 -14.60
C ALA A 130 -3.66 1.92 -14.16
N GLY A 131 -2.68 1.01 -14.21
CA GLY A 131 -1.29 1.29 -13.85
C GLY A 131 -1.01 1.37 -12.35
N ILE A 132 -1.99 1.06 -11.49
CA ILE A 132 -1.81 1.02 -10.03
C ILE A 132 -1.93 -0.42 -9.52
N THR A 133 -0.98 -0.82 -8.70
CA THR A 133 -1.02 -2.10 -7.99
C THR A 133 -1.73 -1.92 -6.66
N ARG A 134 -2.72 -2.78 -6.40
CA ARG A 134 -3.46 -2.85 -5.14
C ARG A 134 -3.25 -4.21 -4.50
N GLN A 135 -3.36 -4.26 -3.18
CA GLN A 135 -3.35 -5.52 -2.46
C GLN A 135 -4.75 -6.10 -2.34
N ILE A 136 -4.85 -7.40 -2.59
CA ILE A 136 -5.99 -8.22 -2.20
C ILE A 136 -5.50 -9.06 -1.02
N VAL A 137 -6.19 -8.96 0.10
CA VAL A 137 -5.89 -9.75 1.29
C VAL A 137 -6.95 -10.82 1.47
N ALA A 138 -6.54 -12.08 1.45
CA ALA A 138 -7.39 -13.19 1.82
C ALA A 138 -7.03 -13.66 3.23
N ARG A 139 -7.99 -13.59 4.16
CA ARG A 139 -7.86 -14.09 5.52
C ARG A 139 -8.59 -15.41 5.66
N PHE A 140 -7.86 -16.42 6.07
CA PHE A 140 -8.41 -17.74 6.34
C PHE A 140 -8.54 -17.93 7.85
N SER A 141 -9.75 -18.19 8.33
CA SER A 141 -10.00 -18.64 9.69
C SER A 141 -10.09 -20.14 9.71
N VAL A 142 -9.06 -20.78 10.23
CA VAL A 142 -8.90 -22.24 10.23
C VAL A 142 -9.34 -22.79 11.58
N PRO A 143 -10.28 -23.74 11.65
CA PRO A 143 -10.70 -24.39 12.89
C PRO A 143 -9.55 -25.12 13.60
N GLU A 144 -9.70 -25.30 14.90
CA GLU A 144 -8.72 -26.06 15.72
C GLU A 144 -8.52 -27.49 15.17
N GLY A 145 -7.26 -27.89 15.02
CA GLY A 145 -6.88 -29.21 14.49
C GLY A 145 -6.80 -29.30 12.96
N MET A 146 -7.14 -28.23 12.24
CA MET A 146 -6.98 -28.14 10.78
C MET A 146 -5.75 -27.31 10.41
N HIS A 147 -5.25 -27.52 9.19
CA HIS A 147 -4.07 -26.82 8.68
C HIS A 147 -4.30 -26.36 7.25
N LEU A 148 -3.77 -25.18 6.92
CA LEU A 148 -3.59 -24.72 5.54
C LEU A 148 -2.12 -24.86 5.14
N TYR A 149 -1.89 -25.34 3.94
CA TYR A 149 -0.56 -25.51 3.41
C TYR A 149 -0.24 -24.38 2.40
N GLY A 150 0.85 -23.66 2.66
CA GLY A 150 1.50 -22.80 1.68
C GLY A 150 2.46 -23.62 0.80
N GLN A 151 3.13 -22.99 -0.14
CA GLN A 151 4.17 -23.66 -0.96
C GLN A 151 5.56 -23.52 -0.29
N PRO A 152 6.43 -24.59 -0.36
CA PRO A 152 6.17 -25.90 -0.97
C PRO A 152 5.32 -26.82 -0.06
N VAL A 153 4.50 -27.65 -0.67
CA VAL A 153 3.69 -28.63 0.03
C VAL A 153 4.30 -30.03 -0.07
N PRO A 154 4.12 -30.91 0.96
CA PRO A 154 4.44 -32.32 0.86
C PRO A 154 3.64 -33.02 -0.23
N GLU A 155 4.19 -34.11 -0.79
CA GLU A 155 3.53 -34.88 -1.85
C GLU A 155 2.15 -35.39 -1.36
N GLY A 156 1.15 -35.20 -2.21
CA GLY A 156 -0.23 -35.59 -1.93
C GLY A 156 -1.10 -34.52 -1.25
N LEU A 157 -0.53 -33.36 -0.95
CA LEU A 157 -1.29 -32.21 -0.39
C LEU A 157 -1.49 -31.13 -1.43
N VAL A 158 -2.58 -30.38 -1.29
CA VAL A 158 -2.94 -29.25 -2.17
C VAL A 158 -2.66 -27.95 -1.43
N PRO A 159 -1.84 -27.04 -1.99
CA PRO A 159 -1.61 -25.74 -1.37
C PRO A 159 -2.85 -24.84 -1.47
N ALA A 160 -3.03 -23.98 -0.48
CA ALA A 160 -3.98 -22.87 -0.61
C ALA A 160 -3.50 -21.96 -1.75
N SER A 161 -4.38 -21.65 -2.68
CA SER A 161 -4.10 -20.79 -3.82
C SER A 161 -5.21 -19.76 -4.02
N ILE A 162 -4.82 -18.61 -4.55
CA ILE A 162 -5.76 -17.58 -5.01
C ILE A 162 -5.61 -17.51 -6.52
N GLN A 163 -6.72 -17.60 -7.23
CA GLN A 163 -6.76 -17.48 -8.68
C GLN A 163 -7.74 -16.36 -9.06
N LEU A 164 -7.41 -15.63 -10.11
CA LEU A 164 -8.33 -14.68 -10.72
C LEU A 164 -9.36 -15.44 -11.57
N ASP A 165 -10.56 -14.87 -11.67
CA ASP A 165 -11.57 -15.36 -12.60
C ASP A 165 -11.06 -15.18 -14.04
N GLU A 166 -11.44 -16.11 -14.92
CA GLU A 166 -11.08 -16.10 -16.36
C GLU A 166 -11.47 -14.78 -17.06
N GLU A 167 -12.54 -14.13 -16.61
CA GLU A 167 -12.99 -12.83 -17.14
C GLU A 167 -11.99 -11.69 -16.88
N LEU A 168 -11.10 -11.85 -15.89
CA LEU A 168 -10.07 -10.87 -15.52
C LEU A 168 -8.70 -11.17 -16.14
N GLU A 169 -8.56 -12.33 -16.79
CA GLU A 169 -7.30 -12.68 -17.45
C GLU A 169 -6.98 -11.69 -18.57
N GLY A 170 -5.74 -11.18 -18.56
CA GLY A 170 -5.27 -10.18 -19.52
C GLY A 170 -5.65 -8.73 -19.20
N ILE A 171 -6.56 -8.49 -18.25
CA ILE A 171 -6.92 -7.16 -17.76
C ILE A 171 -6.13 -6.85 -16.48
N VAL A 172 -5.97 -7.85 -15.60
CA VAL A 172 -5.28 -7.75 -14.32
C VAL A 172 -4.16 -8.79 -14.25
N SER A 173 -3.01 -8.39 -13.76
CA SER A 173 -1.95 -9.32 -13.37
C SER A 173 -1.80 -9.34 -11.86
N TYR A 174 -1.47 -10.48 -11.28
CA TYR A 174 -1.24 -10.59 -9.84
C TYR A 174 0.01 -11.41 -9.52
N THR A 175 0.60 -11.11 -8.39
CA THR A 175 1.70 -11.89 -7.82
C THR A 175 1.26 -12.38 -6.44
N PRO A 176 1.05 -13.68 -6.23
CA PRO A 176 0.68 -14.17 -4.92
C PRO A 176 1.87 -14.03 -3.96
N VAL A 177 1.59 -13.47 -2.79
CA VAL A 177 2.54 -13.40 -1.68
C VAL A 177 2.01 -14.35 -0.61
N GLY A 178 2.77 -15.37 -0.28
CA GLY A 178 2.39 -16.34 0.74
C GLY A 178 2.35 -15.72 2.14
N PRO A 179 1.75 -16.43 3.11
CA PRO A 179 1.75 -16.00 4.50
C PRO A 179 3.18 -15.87 5.01
N LYS A 180 3.43 -14.77 5.73
CA LYS A 180 4.70 -14.51 6.44
C LYS A 180 4.73 -15.29 7.75
#